data_3eb9f553b4402c78e184adb542a127a1
#
_entry.id   3eb9f553b4402c78e184adb542a127a1
#
_cell.length_a   1.000
_cell.length_b   1.000
_cell.length_c   1.000
_cell.angle_alpha   90.00
_cell.angle_beta   90.00
_cell.angle_gamma   90.00
#
_symmetry.space_group_name_H-M   'P 1'
#
loop_
_entity.id
_entity.type
_entity.pdbx_description
1 polymer ?
#
loop_
_entity_poly.entity_id
_entity_poly.type
_entity_poly.pdbx_seq_one_letter_code
_entity_poly.pdbx_strand_id
1 'polypeptide(L)'
;MEMRYCMHCGHKLDEKYLMGEGMVPYCPNCEEFRFPVYNTAVSMIVMNKELDRVLLIKQYGRDSYILVAGYVNKGEDAEDAVSREIKEEMGLKVLECHFNRSHYFAPSNTLMLNFTAIVEEQDADPNTEIDAYKWFSIEGARANIRDKSLAQAFLNGFFDGEYHF
;
A
#
# COMPACT_ATOMS: atom_id res chain seq x y z
N MET A 1 -8.02 -6.50 13.58
CA MET A 1 -8.68 -6.04 14.86
C MET A 1 -10.15 -6.37 14.73
N GLU A 2 -10.70 -7.06 15.71
CA GLU A 2 -12.12 -7.45 15.69
C GLU A 2 -13.00 -6.25 16.08
N MET A 3 -14.03 -5.96 15.27
CA MET A 3 -14.95 -4.85 15.53
C MET A 3 -15.97 -5.28 16.60
N ARG A 4 -15.87 -4.71 17.79
CA ARG A 4 -16.73 -5.06 18.95
C ARG A 4 -17.86 -4.07 19.20
N TYR A 5 -17.74 -2.86 18.68
CA TYR A 5 -18.69 -1.77 18.88
C TYR A 5 -19.08 -1.14 17.55
N CYS A 6 -20.32 -0.71 17.44
CA CYS A 6 -20.82 -0.02 16.26
C CYS A 6 -20.13 1.33 16.08
N MET A 7 -19.49 1.55 14.94
CA MET A 7 -18.81 2.80 14.61
C MET A 7 -19.75 4.00 14.45
N HIS A 8 -21.06 3.74 14.29
CA HIS A 8 -22.06 4.80 14.13
C HIS A 8 -22.66 5.26 15.46
N CYS A 9 -23.01 4.32 16.36
CA CYS A 9 -23.72 4.66 17.60
C CYS A 9 -23.01 4.20 18.89
N GLY A 10 -21.87 3.51 18.79
CA GLY A 10 -21.10 3.01 19.94
C GLY A 10 -21.72 1.79 20.66
N HIS A 11 -22.87 1.28 20.19
CA HIS A 11 -23.49 0.10 20.81
C HIS A 11 -22.62 -1.14 20.58
N LYS A 12 -22.61 -2.08 21.54
CA LYS A 12 -21.92 -3.36 21.39
C LYS A 12 -22.56 -4.16 20.26
N LEU A 13 -21.74 -4.76 19.39
CA LEU A 13 -22.20 -5.58 18.28
C LEU A 13 -22.53 -7.00 18.76
N ASP A 14 -23.57 -7.56 18.18
CA ASP A 14 -23.93 -8.98 18.24
C ASP A 14 -23.48 -9.67 16.94
N GLU A 15 -23.45 -10.99 16.94
CA GLU A 15 -23.27 -11.82 15.74
C GLU A 15 -24.63 -12.22 15.21
N LYS A 16 -24.91 -11.98 13.93
CA LYS A 16 -26.16 -12.36 13.26
C LYS A 16 -25.90 -13.00 11.91
N TYR A 17 -26.64 -14.05 11.60
CA TYR A 17 -26.51 -14.72 10.31
C TYR A 17 -27.05 -13.85 9.17
N LEU A 18 -26.22 -13.64 8.16
CA LEU A 18 -26.60 -13.01 6.89
C LEU A 18 -26.46 -14.02 5.76
N MET A 19 -27.54 -14.20 4.98
CA MET A 19 -27.55 -15.18 3.90
C MET A 19 -26.47 -14.84 2.84
N GLY A 20 -25.63 -15.81 2.54
CA GLY A 20 -24.49 -15.65 1.63
C GLY A 20 -23.18 -15.23 2.29
N GLU A 21 -23.23 -14.61 3.48
CA GLU A 21 -22.05 -14.09 4.18
C GLU A 21 -21.71 -14.85 5.48
N GLY A 22 -22.68 -15.59 6.05
CA GLY A 22 -22.50 -16.29 7.32
C GLY A 22 -22.76 -15.41 8.54
N MET A 23 -21.96 -15.60 9.61
CA MET A 23 -22.07 -14.80 10.83
C MET A 23 -21.36 -13.46 10.64
N VAL A 24 -22.10 -12.37 10.74
CA VAL A 24 -21.62 -11.00 10.51
C VAL A 24 -21.97 -10.14 11.73
N PRO A 25 -21.07 -9.24 12.19
CA PRO A 25 -21.39 -8.29 13.24
C PRO A 25 -22.64 -7.46 12.91
N TYR A 26 -23.55 -7.39 13.87
CA TYR A 26 -24.84 -6.70 13.73
C TYR A 26 -25.04 -5.73 14.87
N CYS A 27 -25.47 -4.52 14.56
CA CYS A 27 -25.83 -3.53 15.57
C CYS A 27 -27.33 -3.59 15.85
N PRO A 28 -27.77 -4.05 17.05
CA PRO A 28 -29.21 -4.13 17.36
C PRO A 28 -29.84 -2.73 17.54
N ASN A 29 -29.04 -1.71 17.89
CA ASN A 29 -29.55 -0.33 18.02
C ASN A 29 -29.75 0.40 16.70
N CYS A 30 -28.89 0.12 15.68
CA CYS A 30 -29.05 0.68 14.33
C CYS A 30 -29.85 -0.24 13.41
N GLU A 31 -30.07 -1.50 13.82
CA GLU A 31 -30.70 -2.55 13.03
C GLU A 31 -29.95 -2.85 11.70
N GLU A 32 -28.60 -2.74 11.74
CA GLU A 32 -27.75 -2.86 10.56
C GLU A 32 -26.56 -3.79 10.78
N PHE A 33 -26.17 -4.52 9.74
CA PHE A 33 -24.92 -5.26 9.69
C PHE A 33 -23.72 -4.32 9.62
N ARG A 34 -22.59 -4.78 10.16
CA ARG A 34 -21.31 -4.07 10.11
C ARG A 34 -20.25 -4.96 9.50
N PHE A 35 -19.64 -4.48 8.43
CA PHE A 35 -18.57 -5.18 7.73
C PHE A 35 -17.20 -4.72 8.25
N PRO A 36 -16.14 -5.52 8.03
CA PRO A 36 -14.80 -5.20 8.52
C PRO A 36 -14.34 -3.80 8.07
N VAL A 37 -13.74 -3.06 9.01
CA VAL A 37 -13.12 -1.76 8.72
C VAL A 37 -11.61 -1.91 8.82
N TYR A 38 -10.92 -1.51 7.76
CA TYR A 38 -9.47 -1.49 7.66
C TYR A 38 -9.01 -0.28 6.85
N ASN A 39 -7.75 0.11 7.03
CA ASN A 39 -7.14 1.12 6.19
C ASN A 39 -6.88 0.56 4.79
N THR A 40 -6.90 1.41 3.79
CA THR A 40 -6.45 1.07 2.44
C THR A 40 -5.23 1.92 2.10
N ALA A 41 -4.20 1.29 1.59
CA ALA A 41 -2.97 1.98 1.19
C ALA A 41 -2.42 1.39 -0.12
N VAL A 42 -1.69 2.21 -0.85
CA VAL A 42 -0.95 1.82 -2.05
C VAL A 42 0.53 1.67 -1.72
N SER A 43 1.21 0.77 -2.41
CA SER A 43 2.65 0.59 -2.40
C SER A 43 3.13 0.49 -3.83
N MET A 44 4.17 1.22 -4.21
CA MET A 44 4.55 1.36 -5.61
C MET A 44 5.96 0.84 -5.88
N ILE A 45 6.08 -0.07 -6.84
CA ILE A 45 7.33 -0.38 -7.52
C ILE A 45 7.50 0.69 -8.60
N VAL A 46 8.24 1.76 -8.27
CA VAL A 46 8.48 2.87 -9.19
C VAL A 46 9.63 2.51 -10.11
N MET A 47 9.37 2.46 -11.41
CA MET A 47 10.34 2.10 -12.44
C MET A 47 10.54 3.21 -13.46
N ASN A 48 11.73 3.24 -14.06
CA ASN A 48 12.00 4.08 -15.23
C ASN A 48 11.34 3.52 -16.50
N LYS A 49 11.33 4.29 -17.59
CA LYS A 49 10.74 3.89 -18.88
C LYS A 49 11.36 2.64 -19.50
N GLU A 50 12.66 2.46 -19.28
CA GLU A 50 13.42 1.32 -19.80
C GLU A 50 13.15 0.04 -19.00
N LEU A 51 12.44 0.13 -17.87
CA LEU A 51 12.08 -0.98 -16.97
C LEU A 51 13.31 -1.73 -16.41
N ASP A 52 14.45 -1.07 -16.33
CA ASP A 52 15.71 -1.65 -15.84
C ASP A 52 16.13 -1.10 -14.47
N ARG A 53 15.45 -0.07 -13.96
CA ARG A 53 15.72 0.56 -12.67
C ARG A 53 14.48 0.68 -11.81
N VAL A 54 14.69 0.54 -10.50
CA VAL A 54 13.68 0.70 -9.44
C VAL A 54 14.12 1.80 -8.49
N LEU A 55 13.21 2.73 -8.19
CA LEU A 55 13.40 3.76 -7.16
C LEU A 55 13.07 3.18 -5.80
N LEU A 56 14.00 3.30 -4.86
CA LEU A 56 13.76 3.02 -3.44
C LEU A 56 14.03 4.29 -2.61
N ILE A 57 13.30 4.40 -1.50
CA ILE A 57 13.37 5.54 -0.59
C ILE A 57 13.77 5.13 0.83
N LYS A 58 14.30 6.08 1.60
CA LYS A 58 14.41 6.03 3.05
C LYS A 58 13.55 7.15 3.63
N GLN A 59 12.87 6.89 4.75
CA GLN A 59 12.00 7.89 5.37
C GLN A 59 11.95 7.76 6.89
N TYR A 60 11.58 8.84 7.56
CA TYR A 60 11.37 8.92 9.01
C TYR A 60 12.61 8.51 9.83
N GLY A 61 13.81 8.91 9.38
CA GLY A 61 15.08 8.62 10.06
C GLY A 61 15.49 7.15 10.06
N ARG A 62 14.86 6.30 9.24
CA ARG A 62 15.19 4.88 9.17
C ARG A 62 16.26 4.62 8.11
N ASP A 63 17.32 3.91 8.49
CA ASP A 63 18.41 3.56 7.57
C ASP A 63 18.12 2.25 6.80
N SER A 64 16.94 2.18 6.18
CA SER A 64 16.56 1.04 5.34
C SER A 64 15.74 1.51 4.14
N TYR A 65 16.04 0.94 2.97
CA TYR A 65 15.29 1.23 1.76
C TYR A 65 13.96 0.48 1.73
N ILE A 66 12.93 1.18 1.27
CA ILE A 66 11.57 0.66 1.08
C ILE A 66 10.99 1.15 -0.25
N LEU A 67 9.82 0.64 -0.62
CA LEU A 67 9.00 1.17 -1.71
C LEU A 67 8.28 2.45 -1.26
N VAL A 68 7.97 3.32 -2.21
CA VAL A 68 7.05 4.46 -2.02
C VAL A 68 5.67 3.90 -1.66
N ALA A 69 5.00 4.49 -0.67
CA ALA A 69 3.70 4.01 -0.20
C ALA A 69 2.92 5.11 0.50
N GLY A 70 1.59 5.09 0.35
CA GLY A 70 0.72 6.05 1.03
C GLY A 70 -0.70 5.54 1.20
N TYR A 71 -1.51 6.25 1.98
CA TYR A 71 -2.90 5.91 2.20
C TYR A 71 -3.80 6.39 1.06
N VAL A 72 -4.80 5.57 0.73
CA VAL A 72 -5.89 5.98 -0.16
C VAL A 72 -6.87 6.84 0.65
N ASN A 73 -7.15 8.05 0.17
CA ASN A 73 -8.07 8.97 0.82
C ASN A 73 -9.53 8.58 0.54
N LYS A 74 -10.44 9.03 1.40
CA LYS A 74 -11.87 8.83 1.17
C LYS A 74 -12.33 9.53 -0.11
N GLY A 75 -12.88 8.75 -1.03
CA GLY A 75 -13.37 9.26 -2.32
C GLY A 75 -12.31 9.34 -3.41
N GLU A 76 -11.13 8.76 -3.17
CA GLU A 76 -10.02 8.67 -4.12
C GLU A 76 -9.94 7.23 -4.66
N ASP A 77 -9.68 7.07 -5.95
CA ASP A 77 -9.36 5.78 -6.54
C ASP A 77 -7.90 5.40 -6.25
N ALA A 78 -7.60 4.10 -6.20
CA ALA A 78 -6.26 3.65 -5.82
C ALA A 78 -5.17 4.10 -6.82
N GLU A 79 -5.50 4.15 -8.09
CA GLU A 79 -4.62 4.62 -9.18
C GLU A 79 -4.31 6.13 -9.06
N ASP A 80 -5.30 6.91 -8.60
CA ASP A 80 -5.11 8.34 -8.31
C ASP A 80 -4.22 8.54 -7.10
N ALA A 81 -4.39 7.71 -6.04
CA ALA A 81 -3.52 7.71 -4.87
C ALA A 81 -2.06 7.39 -5.25
N VAL A 82 -1.82 6.41 -6.15
CA VAL A 82 -0.47 6.11 -6.68
C VAL A 82 0.16 7.36 -7.30
N SER A 83 -0.58 8.04 -8.17
CA SER A 83 -0.09 9.22 -8.88
C SER A 83 0.16 10.40 -7.94
N ARG A 84 -0.73 10.61 -6.95
CA ARG A 84 -0.62 11.67 -5.95
C ARG A 84 0.58 11.43 -5.03
N GLU A 85 0.72 10.25 -4.43
CA GLU A 85 1.80 9.93 -3.51
C GLU A 85 3.19 10.05 -4.17
N ILE A 86 3.36 9.50 -5.38
CA ILE A 86 4.62 9.64 -6.12
C ILE A 86 4.93 11.11 -6.42
N LYS A 87 3.93 11.91 -6.76
CA LYS A 87 4.11 13.33 -7.01
C LYS A 87 4.40 14.11 -5.72
N GLU A 88 3.71 13.83 -4.62
CA GLU A 88 3.86 14.51 -3.34
C GLU A 88 5.19 14.16 -2.67
N GLU A 89 5.55 12.87 -2.66
CA GLU A 89 6.78 12.41 -1.99
C GLU A 89 8.04 12.61 -2.84
N MET A 90 7.96 12.49 -4.16
CA MET A 90 9.14 12.44 -5.05
C MET A 90 9.16 13.53 -6.13
N GLY A 91 8.09 14.31 -6.30
CA GLY A 91 8.00 15.29 -7.38
C GLY A 91 7.87 14.68 -8.79
N LEU A 92 7.77 13.35 -8.92
CA LEU A 92 7.76 12.65 -10.19
C LEU A 92 6.35 12.55 -10.77
N LYS A 93 6.27 12.52 -12.12
CA LYS A 93 5.02 12.30 -12.85
C LYS A 93 4.91 10.83 -13.27
N VAL A 94 3.82 10.19 -12.88
CA VAL A 94 3.46 8.84 -13.34
C VAL A 94 3.01 8.90 -14.80
N LEU A 95 3.56 8.03 -15.63
CA LEU A 95 3.23 7.86 -17.04
C LEU A 95 2.26 6.69 -17.24
N GLU A 96 2.52 5.59 -16.55
CA GLU A 96 1.69 4.38 -16.57
C GLU A 96 1.59 3.81 -15.15
N CYS A 97 0.45 3.19 -14.84
CA CYS A 97 0.18 2.56 -13.56
C CYS A 97 -0.50 1.21 -13.78
N HIS A 98 0.03 0.15 -13.17
CA HIS A 98 -0.48 -1.21 -13.31
C HIS A 98 -0.61 -1.88 -11.96
N PHE A 99 -1.80 -2.42 -11.66
CA PHE A 99 -2.03 -3.20 -10.45
C PHE A 99 -1.30 -4.54 -10.51
N ASN A 100 -0.56 -4.88 -9.44
CA ASN A 100 0.17 -6.15 -9.33
C ASN A 100 -0.55 -7.14 -8.43
N ARG A 101 -0.73 -6.76 -7.14
CA ARG A 101 -1.27 -7.64 -6.11
C ARG A 101 -1.81 -6.86 -4.91
N SER A 102 -2.73 -7.46 -4.17
CA SER A 102 -3.12 -6.99 -2.84
C SER A 102 -2.67 -7.96 -1.75
N HIS A 103 -2.43 -7.42 -0.55
CA HIS A 103 -2.16 -8.21 0.66
C HIS A 103 -2.71 -7.48 1.89
N TYR A 104 -3.43 -8.21 2.75
CA TYR A 104 -3.89 -7.66 4.02
C TYR A 104 -2.76 -7.73 5.06
N PHE A 105 -2.25 -6.58 5.44
CA PHE A 105 -1.17 -6.45 6.42
C PHE A 105 -1.76 -6.30 7.83
N ALA A 106 -1.86 -7.42 8.54
CA ALA A 106 -2.48 -7.50 9.86
C ALA A 106 -1.88 -6.55 10.93
N PRO A 107 -0.54 -6.32 10.98
CA PRO A 107 0.05 -5.46 12.01
C PRO A 107 -0.50 -4.03 12.05
N SER A 108 -0.86 -3.46 10.91
CA SER A 108 -1.45 -2.11 10.81
C SER A 108 -2.93 -2.11 10.42
N ASN A 109 -3.58 -3.29 10.34
CA ASN A 109 -4.98 -3.41 9.87
C ASN A 109 -5.18 -2.71 8.52
N THR A 110 -4.32 -3.01 7.55
CA THR A 110 -4.30 -2.31 6.26
C THR A 110 -4.38 -3.28 5.09
N LEU A 111 -5.31 -3.03 4.16
CA LEU A 111 -5.28 -3.65 2.85
C LEU A 111 -4.29 -2.87 1.98
N MET A 112 -3.14 -3.50 1.69
CA MET A 112 -2.13 -2.95 0.79
C MET A 112 -2.41 -3.36 -0.64
N LEU A 113 -2.45 -2.38 -1.53
CA LEU A 113 -2.60 -2.55 -2.98
C LEU A 113 -1.24 -2.21 -3.62
N ASN A 114 -0.56 -3.20 -4.18
CA ASN A 114 0.73 -2.97 -4.82
C ASN A 114 0.56 -2.70 -6.31
N PHE A 115 1.25 -1.67 -6.78
CA PHE A 115 1.27 -1.23 -8.17
C PHE A 115 2.69 -1.15 -8.70
N THR A 116 2.85 -1.29 -10.01
CA THR A 116 4.00 -0.80 -10.75
C THR A 116 3.64 0.55 -11.33
N ALA A 117 4.46 1.56 -11.06
CA ALA A 117 4.31 2.91 -11.60
C ALA A 117 5.53 3.23 -12.46
N ILE A 118 5.31 3.55 -13.73
CA ILE A 118 6.36 3.93 -14.66
C ILE A 118 6.46 5.45 -14.69
N VAL A 119 7.66 5.96 -14.44
CA VAL A 119 7.95 7.40 -14.42
C VAL A 119 9.11 7.72 -15.35
N GLU A 120 9.26 8.99 -15.70
CA GLU A 120 10.45 9.46 -16.36
C GLU A 120 11.61 9.51 -15.33
N GLU A 121 12.73 8.79 -15.60
CA GLU A 121 13.91 8.85 -14.73
C GLU A 121 14.48 10.27 -14.80
N GLN A 122 14.46 10.93 -13.66
CA GLN A 122 14.99 12.29 -13.49
C GLN A 122 15.41 12.44 -12.03
N ASP A 123 16.12 13.51 -11.73
CA ASP A 123 16.37 13.90 -10.35
C ASP A 123 15.02 14.22 -9.69
N ALA A 124 14.70 13.44 -8.67
CA ALA A 124 13.47 13.66 -7.91
C ALA A 124 13.61 14.88 -6.99
N ASP A 125 12.48 15.52 -6.69
CA ASP A 125 12.38 16.61 -5.71
C ASP A 125 11.59 16.09 -4.48
N PRO A 126 12.27 15.33 -3.58
CA PRO A 126 11.59 14.68 -2.47
C PRO A 126 11.11 15.71 -1.45
N ASN A 127 9.94 15.40 -0.86
CA ASN A 127 9.42 16.19 0.25
C ASN A 127 10.20 15.94 1.56
N THR A 128 9.79 16.60 2.65
CA THR A 128 10.48 16.51 3.96
C THR A 128 10.33 15.17 4.68
N GLU A 129 9.48 14.27 4.20
CA GLU A 129 9.29 12.93 4.77
C GLU A 129 10.34 11.94 4.26
N ILE A 130 10.94 12.23 3.10
CA ILE A 130 11.93 11.38 2.44
C ILE A 130 13.35 11.83 2.83
N ASP A 131 14.04 10.99 3.55
CA ASP A 131 15.42 11.26 4.00
C ASP A 131 16.43 11.05 2.86
N ALA A 132 16.19 10.07 1.99
CA ALA A 132 17.03 9.75 0.84
C ALA A 132 16.26 8.91 -0.19
N TYR A 133 16.69 9.00 -1.44
CA TYR A 133 16.22 8.11 -2.50
C TYR A 133 17.39 7.65 -3.38
N LYS A 134 17.19 6.53 -4.08
CA LYS A 134 18.18 6.03 -5.04
C LYS A 134 17.54 5.16 -6.09
N TRP A 135 17.96 5.35 -7.34
CA TRP A 135 17.69 4.45 -8.45
C TRP A 135 18.66 3.26 -8.40
N PHE A 136 18.14 2.06 -8.37
CA PHE A 136 18.91 0.81 -8.38
C PHE A 136 18.63 0.03 -9.67
N SER A 137 19.58 -0.81 -10.09
CA SER A 137 19.23 -1.94 -10.97
C SER A 137 18.23 -2.87 -10.26
N ILE A 138 17.57 -3.74 -10.97
CA ILE A 138 16.60 -4.69 -10.38
C ILE A 138 17.26 -5.53 -9.27
N GLU A 139 18.46 -6.09 -9.55
CA GLU A 139 19.23 -6.87 -8.59
C GLU A 139 19.67 -6.00 -7.41
N GLY A 140 20.09 -4.77 -7.69
CA GLY A 140 20.46 -3.81 -6.66
C GLY A 140 19.30 -3.44 -5.74
N ALA A 141 18.09 -3.25 -6.27
CA ALA A 141 16.89 -2.98 -5.49
C ALA A 141 16.56 -4.17 -4.58
N ARG A 142 16.57 -5.40 -5.11
CA ARG A 142 16.32 -6.63 -4.35
C ARG A 142 17.35 -6.84 -3.23
N ALA A 143 18.60 -6.48 -3.46
CA ALA A 143 19.69 -6.62 -2.47
C ALA A 143 19.66 -5.54 -1.37
N ASN A 144 19.08 -4.37 -1.64
CA ASN A 144 19.12 -3.23 -0.71
C ASN A 144 17.78 -2.93 -0.03
N ILE A 145 16.67 -3.46 -0.54
CA ILE A 145 15.35 -3.29 0.11
C ILE A 145 15.35 -3.95 1.49
N ARG A 146 14.63 -3.35 2.44
CA ARG A 146 14.52 -3.86 3.82
C ARG A 146 14.12 -5.34 3.84
N ASP A 147 14.99 -6.16 4.43
CA ASP A 147 14.77 -7.61 4.58
C ASP A 147 13.52 -7.93 5.42
N LYS A 148 12.83 -9.03 5.06
CA LYS A 148 11.61 -9.53 5.73
C LYS A 148 10.50 -8.48 5.86
N SER A 149 10.42 -7.57 4.91
CA SER A 149 9.39 -6.55 4.84
C SER A 149 8.32 -6.87 3.78
N LEU A 150 7.13 -6.31 3.96
CA LEU A 150 6.08 -6.37 2.94
C LEU A 150 6.55 -5.76 1.60
N ALA A 151 7.35 -4.69 1.66
CA ALA A 151 7.94 -4.07 0.48
C ALA A 151 8.84 -5.05 -0.30
N GLN A 152 9.67 -5.83 0.40
CA GLN A 152 10.50 -6.88 -0.22
C GLN A 152 9.65 -8.00 -0.82
N ALA A 153 8.59 -8.44 -0.12
CA ALA A 153 7.69 -9.47 -0.62
C ALA A 153 6.99 -9.03 -1.92
N PHE A 154 6.55 -7.77 -2.00
CA PHE A 154 5.97 -7.22 -3.23
C PHE A 154 7.01 -7.10 -4.35
N LEU A 155 8.19 -6.54 -4.06
CA LEU A 155 9.23 -6.35 -5.06
C LEU A 155 9.69 -7.69 -5.65
N ASN A 156 10.02 -8.65 -4.80
CA ASN A 156 10.45 -9.98 -5.23
C ASN A 156 9.34 -10.72 -5.97
N GLY A 157 8.11 -10.71 -5.42
CA GLY A 157 6.98 -11.38 -6.04
C GLY A 157 6.65 -10.85 -7.43
N PHE A 158 6.80 -9.54 -7.66
CA PHE A 158 6.61 -8.94 -8.98
C PHE A 158 7.61 -9.50 -10.01
N PHE A 159 8.89 -9.56 -9.67
CA PHE A 159 9.91 -10.03 -10.59
C PHE A 159 9.97 -11.56 -10.71
N ASP A 160 9.65 -12.30 -9.66
CA ASP A 160 9.66 -13.76 -9.66
C ASP A 160 8.34 -14.37 -10.19
N GLY A 161 7.28 -13.56 -10.30
CA GLY A 161 5.93 -14.01 -10.66
C GLY A 161 5.21 -14.79 -9.56
N GLU A 162 5.82 -14.89 -8.36
CA GLU A 162 5.30 -15.63 -7.21
C GLU A 162 5.54 -14.86 -5.91
N TYR A 163 4.46 -14.63 -5.14
CA TYR A 163 4.49 -13.81 -3.93
C TYR A 163 4.53 -14.67 -2.66
N HIS A 164 5.52 -14.40 -1.78
CA HIS A 164 5.68 -15.00 -0.47
C HIS A 164 5.57 -13.92 0.62
N PHE A 165 4.46 -13.96 1.37
CA PHE A 165 4.14 -12.99 2.42
C PHE A 165 4.35 -13.57 3.82
#